data_2c02c4ddf7f2305278d1be1c37ed959b
#
_entry.id   2c02c4ddf7f2305278d1be1c37ed959b
#
_cell.length_a   1.000
_cell.length_b   1.000
_cell.length_c   1.000
_cell.angle_alpha   90.00
_cell.angle_beta   90.00
_cell.angle_gamma   90.00
#
_symmetry.space_group_name_H-M   'P 1'
#
loop_
_entity.id
_entity.type
_entity.pdbx_description
1 polymer ?
#
loop_
_entity_poly.entity_id
_entity_poly.type
_entity_poly.pdbx_seq_one_letter_code
_entity_poly.pdbx_strand_id
1 'polypeptide(L)'
;MNKKSLLFVPVLSLCLASCGSSQKGQEMEDLTQFVDPRIGTGGHGHVFYGANVPYGFIQLGPTSIPQSWDWVSGYHVSDSTVIGFPHTHLSGTGIGDLHD
;
A
#
# COMPACT_ATOMS: atom_id res chain seq x y z
N MET A 1 -42.81 48.00 -7.70
CA MET A 1 -41.77 47.15 -7.16
C MET A 1 -42.38 46.24 -6.14
N ASN A 2 -42.43 44.94 -6.45
CA ASN A 2 -43.10 43.95 -5.61
C ASN A 2 -42.25 43.62 -4.37
N LYS A 3 -42.81 43.88 -3.18
CA LYS A 3 -42.11 43.59 -1.88
C LYS A 3 -41.64 42.13 -1.72
N LYS A 4 -42.17 41.20 -2.51
CA LYS A 4 -41.80 39.80 -2.51
C LYS A 4 -40.44 39.52 -3.20
N SER A 5 -40.01 40.39 -4.11
CA SER A 5 -38.75 40.25 -4.82
C SER A 5 -37.53 40.66 -3.96
N LEU A 6 -37.75 41.51 -2.96
CA LEU A 6 -36.67 42.01 -2.10
C LEU A 6 -36.23 41.00 -1.02
N LEU A 7 -37.11 40.03 -0.70
CA LEU A 7 -36.81 38.99 0.28
C LEU A 7 -36.03 37.81 -0.30
N PHE A 8 -36.03 37.63 -1.63
CA PHE A 8 -35.33 36.53 -2.29
C PHE A 8 -33.81 36.76 -2.43
N VAL A 9 -33.42 38.02 -2.53
CA VAL A 9 -32.00 38.38 -2.73
C VAL A 9 -31.11 38.05 -1.50
N PRO A 10 -31.52 38.34 -0.25
CA PRO A 10 -30.70 38.01 0.90
C PRO A 10 -30.62 36.50 1.20
N VAL A 11 -31.64 35.72 0.84
CA VAL A 11 -31.61 34.25 1.03
C VAL A 11 -30.64 33.59 0.06
N LEU A 12 -30.57 34.05 -1.18
CA LEU A 12 -29.64 33.54 -2.17
C LEU A 12 -28.20 33.91 -1.84
N SER A 13 -27.97 35.09 -1.25
CA SER A 13 -26.63 35.52 -0.79
C SER A 13 -26.11 34.71 0.38
N LEU A 14 -26.98 34.21 1.25
CA LEU A 14 -26.61 33.41 2.41
C LEU A 14 -26.14 31.97 2.00
N CYS A 15 -26.68 31.45 0.90
CA CYS A 15 -26.28 30.13 0.39
C CYS A 15 -24.90 30.13 -0.26
N LEU A 16 -24.42 31.26 -0.75
CA LEU A 16 -23.10 31.38 -1.39
C LEU A 16 -21.95 31.52 -0.38
N ALA A 17 -22.24 31.88 0.86
CA ALA A 17 -21.23 32.01 1.92
C ALA A 17 -20.85 30.68 2.59
N SER A 18 -21.57 29.61 2.29
CA SER A 18 -21.36 28.30 2.92
C SER A 18 -20.27 27.43 2.28
N CYS A 19 -19.65 27.86 1.19
CA CYS A 19 -18.62 27.08 0.48
C CYS A 19 -17.18 27.53 0.74
N GLY A 20 -16.89 28.13 1.88
CA GLY A 20 -15.59 28.72 2.18
C GLY A 20 -14.87 28.16 3.40
N SER A 21 -15.18 26.95 3.88
CA SER A 21 -14.29 26.29 4.82
C SER A 21 -13.13 25.64 4.05
N SER A 22 -12.09 26.40 3.82
CA SER A 22 -10.76 25.84 3.55
C SER A 22 -10.41 24.94 4.75
N GLN A 23 -10.68 23.65 4.63
CA GLN A 23 -10.02 22.70 5.50
C GLN A 23 -8.52 22.90 5.25
N LYS A 24 -7.82 23.48 6.21
CA LYS A 24 -6.37 23.32 6.29
C LYS A 24 -6.14 21.82 6.25
N GLY A 25 -5.63 21.34 5.11
CA GLY A 25 -5.24 19.95 4.99
C GLY A 25 -4.38 19.64 6.21
N GLN A 26 -4.82 18.72 7.04
CA GLN A 26 -3.91 18.13 8.02
C GLN A 26 -2.76 17.60 7.20
N GLU A 27 -1.58 18.16 7.39
CA GLU A 27 -0.36 17.62 6.83
C GLU A 27 -0.26 16.20 7.37
N MET A 28 -0.49 15.25 6.50
CA MET A 28 -0.50 13.84 6.89
C MET A 28 0.95 13.47 7.17
N GLU A 29 1.23 13.09 8.40
CA GLU A 29 2.56 12.66 8.81
C GLU A 29 3.03 11.53 7.88
N ASP A 30 4.23 11.68 7.34
CA ASP A 30 4.83 10.64 6.50
C ASP A 30 5.30 9.47 7.39
N LEU A 31 4.47 8.44 7.44
CA LEU A 31 4.75 7.23 8.20
C LEU A 31 5.61 6.22 7.44
N THR A 32 5.95 6.49 6.18
CA THR A 32 6.74 5.55 5.37
C THR A 32 8.13 5.32 5.92
N GLN A 33 8.68 6.29 6.65
CA GLN A 33 9.96 6.18 7.35
C GLN A 33 10.02 5.06 8.40
N PHE A 34 8.87 4.61 8.89
CA PHE A 34 8.78 3.53 9.86
C PHE A 34 8.53 2.15 9.22
N VAL A 35 8.43 2.10 7.90
CA VAL A 35 8.17 0.87 7.16
C VAL A 35 9.49 0.26 6.72
N ASP A 36 9.80 -0.93 7.22
CA ASP A 36 10.87 -1.76 6.68
C ASP A 36 10.27 -3.00 6.00
N PRO A 37 10.29 -3.06 4.67
CA PRO A 37 9.70 -4.18 3.94
C PRO A 37 10.44 -5.50 4.16
N ARG A 38 11.62 -5.51 4.79
CA ARG A 38 12.37 -6.73 5.11
C ARG A 38 11.85 -7.42 6.37
N ILE A 39 10.97 -6.78 7.14
CA ILE A 39 10.40 -7.39 8.35
C ILE A 39 9.72 -8.71 7.98
N GLY A 40 10.14 -9.78 8.66
CA GLY A 40 9.61 -11.13 8.45
C GLY A 40 10.28 -11.93 7.34
N THR A 41 11.25 -11.38 6.62
CA THR A 41 12.01 -12.11 5.58
C THR A 41 13.22 -12.87 6.13
N GLY A 42 13.43 -12.89 7.45
CA GLY A 42 14.53 -13.59 8.10
C GLY A 42 14.06 -14.71 9.04
N GLY A 43 14.92 -15.67 9.30
CA GLY A 43 14.61 -16.83 10.13
C GLY A 43 13.34 -17.55 9.65
N HIS A 44 12.48 -17.93 10.58
CA HIS A 44 11.21 -18.58 10.27
C HIS A 44 10.05 -17.58 10.00
N GLY A 45 10.34 -16.38 9.52
CA GLY A 45 9.33 -15.36 9.29
C GLY A 45 8.38 -15.70 8.14
N HIS A 46 8.91 -16.23 7.04
CA HIS A 46 8.19 -16.67 5.85
C HIS A 46 7.26 -15.60 5.26
N VAL A 47 7.68 -14.36 5.30
CA VAL A 47 6.94 -13.24 4.74
C VAL A 47 7.44 -12.95 3.33
N PHE A 48 6.52 -12.85 2.38
CA PHE A 48 6.81 -12.47 1.01
C PHE A 48 7.35 -11.03 0.96
N TYR A 49 8.45 -10.84 0.24
CA TYR A 49 9.06 -9.54 0.05
C TYR A 49 8.60 -8.90 -1.25
N GLY A 50 7.45 -8.25 -1.20
CA GLY A 50 6.89 -7.58 -2.37
C GLY A 50 5.69 -6.72 -2.00
N ALA A 51 5.42 -5.74 -2.87
CA ALA A 51 4.22 -4.93 -2.74
C ALA A 51 3.02 -5.73 -3.23
N ASN A 52 2.05 -5.93 -2.37
CA ASN A 52 0.82 -6.62 -2.68
C ASN A 52 -0.37 -5.75 -2.29
N VAL A 53 -1.05 -5.22 -3.29
CA VAL A 53 -2.30 -4.49 -3.07
C VAL A 53 -3.45 -5.47 -3.27
N PRO A 54 -4.48 -5.44 -2.42
CA PRO A 54 -5.38 -6.55 -2.19
C PRO A 54 -5.85 -7.18 -3.50
N TYR A 55 -5.73 -8.50 -3.57
CA TYR A 55 -6.12 -9.32 -4.72
C TYR A 55 -5.31 -9.08 -6.00
N GLY A 56 -4.10 -8.51 -5.90
CA GLY A 56 -3.20 -8.41 -7.04
C GLY A 56 -2.80 -9.78 -7.59
N PHE A 57 -3.01 -10.02 -8.88
CA PHE A 57 -2.54 -11.24 -9.54
C PHE A 57 -1.03 -11.23 -9.76
N ILE A 58 -0.46 -10.03 -9.90
CA ILE A 58 0.98 -9.86 -10.05
C ILE A 58 1.54 -9.48 -8.70
N GLN A 59 2.48 -10.27 -8.23
CA GLN A 59 3.18 -10.08 -6.96
C GLN A 59 4.68 -9.99 -7.25
N LEU A 60 5.08 -8.91 -7.88
CA LEU A 60 6.47 -8.71 -8.23
C LEU A 60 7.35 -8.62 -6.98
N GLY A 61 8.30 -9.49 -6.87
CA GLY A 61 9.24 -9.52 -5.76
C GLY A 61 10.55 -10.21 -6.11
N PRO A 62 11.60 -9.99 -5.32
CA PRO A 62 12.86 -10.68 -5.51
C PRO A 62 12.72 -12.15 -5.13
N THR A 63 13.47 -13.01 -5.80
CA THR A 63 13.63 -14.40 -5.42
C THR A 63 15.11 -14.76 -5.31
N SER A 64 15.41 -15.65 -4.40
CA SER A 64 16.75 -16.16 -4.14
C SER A 64 16.80 -17.66 -4.41
N ILE A 65 17.99 -18.22 -4.44
CA ILE A 65 18.15 -19.66 -4.57
C ILE A 65 17.59 -20.35 -3.33
N PRO A 66 16.58 -21.22 -3.47
CA PRO A 66 16.02 -21.95 -2.34
C PRO A 66 17.09 -22.78 -1.64
N GLN A 67 17.17 -22.70 -0.33
CA GLN A 67 18.17 -23.43 0.46
C GLN A 67 17.51 -24.36 1.48
N SER A 68 16.59 -23.83 2.29
CA SER A 68 15.96 -24.58 3.38
C SER A 68 14.54 -24.06 3.63
N TRP A 69 13.92 -24.54 4.68
CA TRP A 69 12.61 -24.11 5.12
C TRP A 69 12.45 -22.57 5.23
N ASP A 70 13.49 -21.88 5.65
CA ASP A 70 13.45 -20.43 5.83
C ASP A 70 13.33 -19.66 4.50
N TRP A 71 13.61 -20.32 3.37
CA TRP A 71 13.52 -19.75 2.02
C TRP A 71 12.19 -20.04 1.32
N VAL A 72 11.18 -20.54 2.02
CA VAL A 72 9.89 -20.89 1.38
C VAL A 72 9.12 -19.71 0.80
N SER A 73 9.46 -18.49 1.18
CA SER A 73 8.85 -17.27 0.64
C SER A 73 9.65 -16.64 -0.51
N GLY A 74 10.64 -17.34 -1.04
CA GLY A 74 11.44 -16.96 -2.19
C GLY A 74 12.64 -16.08 -1.88
N TYR A 75 12.52 -15.08 -1.03
CA TYR A 75 13.60 -14.20 -0.60
C TYR A 75 13.88 -14.32 0.89
N HIS A 76 15.16 -14.35 1.25
CA HIS A 76 15.59 -14.28 2.64
C HIS A 76 16.58 -13.13 2.85
N VAL A 77 16.43 -12.38 3.94
CA VAL A 77 17.21 -11.16 4.20
C VAL A 77 18.73 -11.39 4.29
N SER A 78 19.17 -12.62 4.58
CA SER A 78 20.60 -12.96 4.62
C SER A 78 21.22 -13.23 3.25
N ASP A 79 20.42 -13.29 2.19
CA ASP A 79 20.93 -13.55 0.86
C ASP A 79 21.70 -12.35 0.32
N SER A 80 22.84 -12.64 -0.25
CA SER A 80 23.66 -11.65 -0.95
C SER A 80 23.35 -11.57 -2.45
N THR A 81 22.53 -12.48 -2.96
CA THR A 81 22.25 -12.60 -4.38
C THR A 81 20.76 -12.84 -4.61
N VAL A 82 20.19 -12.07 -5.50
CA VAL A 82 18.85 -12.26 -6.05
C VAL A 82 18.99 -12.87 -7.43
N ILE A 83 18.25 -13.95 -7.72
CA ILE A 83 18.31 -14.63 -9.03
C ILE A 83 17.30 -14.08 -10.04
N GLY A 84 16.28 -13.35 -9.58
CA GLY A 84 15.29 -12.77 -10.46
C GLY A 84 14.21 -12.00 -9.72
N PHE A 85 13.27 -11.49 -10.52
CA PHE A 85 12.06 -10.82 -10.06
C PHE A 85 10.86 -11.41 -10.82
N PRO A 86 10.43 -12.62 -10.46
CA PRO A 86 9.24 -13.20 -11.07
C PRO A 86 7.99 -12.40 -10.76
N HIS A 87 6.96 -12.56 -11.61
CA HIS A 87 5.70 -11.84 -11.47
C HIS A 87 4.72 -12.56 -10.56
N THR A 88 4.90 -13.85 -10.37
CA THR A 88 4.02 -14.67 -9.55
C THR A 88 4.84 -15.43 -8.52
N HIS A 89 4.28 -15.53 -7.33
CA HIS A 89 4.85 -16.29 -6.23
C HIS A 89 3.74 -17.13 -5.59
N LEU A 90 4.02 -18.40 -5.40
CA LEU A 90 3.20 -19.26 -4.56
C LEU A 90 3.97 -19.49 -3.27
N SER A 91 3.77 -18.64 -2.30
CA SER A 91 4.49 -18.67 -1.04
C SER A 91 3.57 -18.96 0.13
N GLY A 92 4.12 -19.57 1.14
CA GLY A 92 3.43 -19.86 2.38
C GLY A 92 4.12 -20.94 3.18
N THR A 93 3.80 -21.04 4.45
CA THR A 93 4.39 -22.05 5.33
C THR A 93 4.01 -23.45 4.84
N GLY A 94 5.01 -24.25 4.49
CA GLY A 94 4.82 -25.63 4.05
C GLY A 94 4.87 -25.86 2.54
N ILE A 95 4.91 -24.79 1.74
CA ILE A 95 5.07 -24.85 0.29
C ILE A 95 6.24 -23.97 -0.09
N GLY A 96 7.22 -24.52 -0.81
CA GLY A 96 8.29 -23.71 -1.38
C GLY A 96 7.72 -22.72 -2.42
N ASP A 97 8.34 -21.57 -2.52
CA ASP A 97 7.95 -20.60 -3.52
C ASP A 97 8.08 -21.18 -4.93
N LEU A 98 6.99 -21.16 -5.66
CA LEU A 98 6.95 -21.51 -7.07
C LEU A 98 6.80 -20.21 -7.85
N HIS A 99 7.71 -19.98 -8.76
CA HIS A 99 7.77 -18.77 -9.57
C HIS A 99 8.02 -19.13 -11.04
N ASP A 100 7.48 -18.29 -11.89
CA ASP A 100 7.65 -18.37 -13.36
C ASP A 100 8.76 -17.43 -13.85
#